data_4c45514669139db28e9fdf4b9864102d
#
_entry.id   4c45514669139db28e9fdf4b9864102d
#
_cell.length_a   1.000
_cell.length_b   1.000
_cell.length_c   1.000
_cell.angle_alpha   90.00
_cell.angle_beta   90.00
_cell.angle_gamma   90.00
#
_symmetry.space_group_name_H-M   'P 1'
#
loop_
_entity.id
_entity.type
_entity.pdbx_description
1 polymer ?
#
loop_
_entity_poly.entity_id
_entity_poly.type
_entity_poly.pdbx_seq_one_letter_code
_entity_poly.pdbx_strand_id
1 'polypeptide(L)'
;IFGYSEVKTPYYEVIAKWYQEKFNWPTKKQWLVKTPGVVAAIANAIRAFTNIGDAVLIQKPVYYPFFLTIEDNQRKVVNNSLVYKNGRYEIDFVDFEEKIISHKVKLFVLCSPHNPVGRVWRKEELKEMLEICHRHHVYVISDEIHQDFVFGDKKQTPSYLMTEHWDEILTITAPSKT
;
A
#
# COMPACT_ATOMS: atom_id res chain seq x y z
N ILE A 1 29.15 -14.51 -16.38
CA ILE A 1 29.47 -15.17 -15.11
C ILE A 1 28.23 -15.08 -14.24
N PHE A 2 27.68 -16.21 -13.84
CA PHE A 2 26.55 -16.29 -12.89
C PHE A 2 27.11 -16.52 -11.49
N GLY A 3 26.63 -15.73 -10.52
CA GLY A 3 27.07 -15.82 -9.12
C GLY A 3 26.10 -15.10 -8.21
N TYR A 4 26.37 -15.10 -6.93
CA TYR A 4 25.62 -14.31 -5.96
C TYR A 4 25.84 -12.82 -6.24
N SER A 5 24.74 -12.05 -6.25
CA SER A 5 24.81 -10.60 -6.43
C SER A 5 24.20 -9.91 -5.21
N GLU A 6 24.90 -8.93 -4.69
CA GLU A 6 24.41 -8.08 -3.62
C GLU A 6 24.04 -6.70 -4.17
N VAL A 7 23.04 -6.09 -3.55
CA VAL A 7 22.64 -4.72 -3.85
C VAL A 7 23.68 -3.78 -3.23
N LYS A 8 24.39 -3.04 -4.09
CA LYS A 8 25.46 -2.13 -3.66
C LYS A 8 24.89 -0.82 -3.08
N THR A 9 25.70 -0.16 -2.26
CA THR A 9 25.35 1.14 -1.63
C THR A 9 24.76 2.18 -2.58
N PRO A 10 25.29 2.41 -3.81
CA PRO A 10 24.71 3.39 -4.73
C PRO A 10 23.23 3.17 -5.08
N TYR A 11 22.77 1.94 -5.08
CA TYR A 11 21.35 1.63 -5.29
C TYR A 11 20.45 2.25 -4.22
N TYR A 12 20.84 2.13 -2.96
CA TYR A 12 20.08 2.69 -1.84
C TYR A 12 20.18 4.21 -1.79
N GLU A 13 21.34 4.77 -2.14
CA GLU A 13 21.58 6.22 -2.19
C GLU A 13 20.70 6.90 -3.24
N VAL A 14 20.57 6.31 -4.42
CA VAL A 14 19.71 6.83 -5.50
C VAL A 14 18.24 6.82 -5.07
N ILE A 15 17.77 5.74 -4.45
CA ILE A 15 16.39 5.66 -3.96
C ILE A 15 16.14 6.71 -2.86
N ALA A 16 17.04 6.80 -1.88
CA ALA A 16 16.92 7.76 -0.80
C ALA A 16 16.90 9.21 -1.31
N LYS A 17 17.79 9.52 -2.26
CA LYS A 17 17.83 10.83 -2.91
C LYS A 17 16.53 11.13 -3.64
N TRP A 18 15.98 10.17 -4.41
CA TRP A 18 14.75 10.34 -5.15
C TRP A 18 13.56 10.62 -4.23
N TYR A 19 13.40 9.88 -3.13
CA TYR A 19 12.34 10.11 -2.14
C TYR A 19 12.51 11.45 -1.42
N GLN A 20 13.75 11.84 -1.09
CA GLN A 20 14.04 13.12 -0.47
C GLN A 20 13.67 14.28 -1.39
N GLU A 21 14.09 14.22 -2.67
CA GLU A 21 13.86 15.31 -3.63
C GLU A 21 12.38 15.43 -4.04
N LYS A 22 11.71 14.30 -4.23
CA LYS A 22 10.34 14.29 -4.75
C LYS A 22 9.28 14.49 -3.67
N PHE A 23 9.48 13.93 -2.49
CA PHE A 23 8.47 13.89 -1.45
C PHE A 23 8.92 14.52 -0.13
N ASN A 24 10.15 15.02 -0.05
CA ASN A 24 10.79 15.46 1.20
C ASN A 24 10.77 14.37 2.29
N TRP A 25 11.00 13.12 1.88
CA TRP A 25 10.98 11.95 2.75
C TRP A 25 12.39 11.36 2.91
N PRO A 26 13.05 11.57 4.07
CA PRO A 26 14.39 11.05 4.33
C PRO A 26 14.34 9.57 4.67
N THR A 27 14.41 8.72 3.66
CA THR A 27 14.45 7.26 3.87
C THR A 27 15.83 6.79 4.35
N LYS A 28 15.86 5.68 5.10
CA LYS A 28 17.10 5.08 5.61
C LYS A 28 17.40 3.77 4.87
N LYS A 29 18.68 3.47 4.63
CA LYS A 29 19.12 2.25 3.95
C LYS A 29 18.53 0.98 4.58
N GLN A 30 18.50 0.89 5.90
CA GLN A 30 17.97 -0.27 6.62
C GLN A 30 16.46 -0.46 6.49
N TRP A 31 15.73 0.52 5.96
CA TRP A 31 14.30 0.40 5.67
C TRP A 31 14.03 -0.21 4.30
N LEU A 32 15.06 -0.27 3.43
CA LEU A 32 14.88 -0.69 2.04
C LEU A 32 15.10 -2.20 1.91
N VAL A 33 14.04 -2.90 1.55
CA VAL A 33 14.06 -4.34 1.27
C VAL A 33 13.80 -4.57 -0.21
N LYS A 34 14.75 -5.20 -0.90
CA LYS A 34 14.60 -5.56 -2.31
C LYS A 34 13.81 -6.87 -2.44
N THR A 35 12.82 -6.86 -3.31
CA THR A 35 11.99 -8.02 -3.64
C THR A 35 11.95 -8.25 -5.16
N PRO A 36 11.58 -9.45 -5.65
CA PRO A 36 11.47 -9.73 -7.08
C PRO A 36 10.38 -8.95 -7.82
N GLY A 37 9.55 -8.20 -7.11
CA GLY A 37 8.47 -7.38 -7.65
C GLY A 37 7.40 -7.10 -6.61
N VAL A 38 6.49 -6.18 -6.94
CA VAL A 38 5.45 -5.68 -6.02
C VAL A 38 4.51 -6.79 -5.55
N VAL A 39 4.04 -7.67 -6.42
CA VAL A 39 3.15 -8.78 -6.04
C VAL A 39 3.85 -9.74 -5.07
N ALA A 40 5.14 -10.06 -5.32
CA ALA A 40 5.94 -10.87 -4.41
C ALA A 40 6.15 -10.17 -3.05
N ALA A 41 6.34 -8.86 -3.05
CA ALA A 41 6.43 -8.07 -1.82
C ALA A 41 5.13 -8.12 -1.00
N ILE A 42 3.98 -7.97 -1.66
CA ILE A 42 2.65 -8.10 -1.03
C ILE A 42 2.47 -9.49 -0.43
N ALA A 43 2.79 -10.55 -1.18
CA ALA A 43 2.69 -11.93 -0.69
C ALA A 43 3.57 -12.17 0.54
N ASN A 44 4.80 -11.64 0.54
CA ASN A 44 5.71 -11.74 1.67
C ASN A 44 5.19 -10.98 2.90
N ALA A 45 4.66 -9.78 2.70
CA ALA A 45 4.09 -8.99 3.78
C ALA A 45 2.81 -9.64 4.36
N ILE A 46 1.93 -10.19 3.51
CA ILE A 46 0.77 -10.96 3.97
C ILE A 46 1.23 -12.11 4.89
N ARG A 47 2.25 -12.87 4.50
CA ARG A 47 2.78 -13.96 5.32
C ARG A 47 3.45 -13.49 6.61
N ALA A 48 4.11 -12.34 6.58
CA ALA A 48 4.83 -11.80 7.73
C ALA A 48 3.89 -11.23 8.80
N PHE A 49 2.79 -10.57 8.39
CA PHE A 49 1.92 -9.83 9.30
C PHE A 49 0.58 -10.52 9.61
N THR A 50 0.32 -11.68 9.00
CA THR A 50 -0.93 -12.41 9.23
C THR A 50 -0.70 -13.92 9.33
N ASN A 51 -1.68 -14.60 9.92
CA ASN A 51 -1.74 -16.07 9.96
C ASN A 51 -2.71 -16.61 8.89
N ILE A 52 -2.61 -17.91 8.58
CA ILE A 52 -3.60 -18.59 7.73
C ILE A 52 -5.00 -18.41 8.33
N GLY A 53 -5.96 -18.02 7.47
CA GLY A 53 -7.35 -17.77 7.86
C GLY A 53 -7.63 -16.35 8.35
N ASP A 54 -6.62 -15.52 8.60
CA ASP A 54 -6.81 -14.10 8.92
C ASP A 54 -7.46 -13.33 7.76
N ALA A 55 -8.15 -12.25 8.09
CA ALA A 55 -8.80 -11.37 7.14
C ALA A 55 -7.87 -10.25 6.67
N VAL A 56 -7.84 -10.03 5.35
CA VAL A 56 -7.11 -8.94 4.69
C VAL A 56 -8.09 -8.09 3.91
N LEU A 57 -8.07 -6.77 4.16
CA LEU A 57 -8.96 -5.80 3.54
C LEU A 57 -8.37 -5.29 2.22
N ILE A 58 -9.25 -5.10 1.24
CA ILE A 58 -8.99 -4.40 -0.03
C ILE A 58 -10.17 -3.51 -0.39
N GLN A 59 -10.00 -2.63 -1.39
CA GLN A 59 -11.06 -1.72 -1.85
C GLN A 59 -11.34 -1.92 -3.35
N LYS A 60 -12.31 -2.80 -3.68
CA LYS A 60 -12.69 -3.03 -5.10
C LYS A 60 -13.54 -1.86 -5.66
N PRO A 61 -13.40 -1.57 -7.00
CA PRO A 61 -12.54 -2.24 -7.98
C PRO A 61 -11.06 -1.91 -7.73
N VAL A 62 -10.21 -2.93 -7.71
CA VAL A 62 -8.78 -2.80 -7.47
C VAL A 62 -8.00 -3.80 -8.35
N TYR A 63 -6.72 -3.59 -8.50
CA TYR A 63 -5.80 -4.46 -9.23
C TYR A 63 -5.99 -5.92 -8.79
N TYR A 64 -6.39 -6.76 -9.75
CA TYR A 64 -6.86 -8.13 -9.47
C TYR A 64 -5.84 -9.02 -8.74
N PRO A 65 -4.51 -8.88 -8.91
CA PRO A 65 -3.57 -9.70 -8.16
C PRO A 65 -3.64 -9.52 -6.64
N PHE A 66 -4.22 -8.42 -6.13
CA PHE A 66 -4.36 -8.25 -4.68
C PHE A 66 -5.19 -9.38 -4.06
N PHE A 67 -6.42 -9.59 -4.56
CA PHE A 67 -7.26 -10.64 -3.99
C PHE A 67 -6.76 -12.05 -4.30
N LEU A 68 -6.19 -12.29 -5.50
CA LEU A 68 -5.56 -13.58 -5.79
C LEU A 68 -4.40 -13.87 -4.83
N THR A 69 -3.52 -12.88 -4.60
CA THR A 69 -2.40 -13.06 -3.67
C THR A 69 -2.87 -13.33 -2.23
N ILE A 70 -3.97 -12.72 -1.80
CA ILE A 70 -4.55 -12.98 -0.46
C ILE A 70 -5.07 -14.43 -0.40
N GLU A 71 -5.84 -14.86 -1.39
CA GLU A 71 -6.43 -16.20 -1.46
C GLU A 71 -5.37 -17.30 -1.61
N ASP A 72 -4.38 -17.12 -2.49
CA ASP A 72 -3.26 -18.04 -2.72
C ASP A 72 -2.41 -18.24 -1.44
N ASN A 73 -2.38 -17.24 -0.58
CA ASN A 73 -1.74 -17.35 0.74
C ASN A 73 -2.71 -17.82 1.84
N GLN A 74 -3.90 -18.32 1.50
CA GLN A 74 -4.90 -18.87 2.43
C GLN A 74 -5.42 -17.85 3.46
N ARG A 75 -5.50 -16.57 3.08
CA ARG A 75 -6.14 -15.52 3.87
C ARG A 75 -7.52 -15.22 3.30
N LYS A 76 -8.38 -14.61 4.11
CA LYS A 76 -9.74 -14.24 3.71
C LYS A 76 -9.75 -12.82 3.14
N VAL A 77 -10.31 -12.67 1.94
CA VAL A 77 -10.51 -11.35 1.34
C VAL A 77 -11.72 -10.68 1.98
N VAL A 78 -11.52 -9.49 2.51
CA VAL A 78 -12.59 -8.57 2.95
C VAL A 78 -12.59 -7.37 2.00
N ASN A 79 -13.76 -6.97 1.51
CA ASN A 79 -13.87 -5.90 0.54
C ASN A 79 -14.68 -4.72 1.07
N ASN A 80 -14.05 -3.56 1.22
CA ASN A 80 -14.74 -2.28 1.32
C ASN A 80 -14.93 -1.74 -0.11
N SER A 81 -16.14 -1.86 -0.65
CA SER A 81 -16.41 -1.45 -2.04
C SER A 81 -16.34 0.06 -2.19
N LEU A 82 -15.54 0.54 -3.14
CA LEU A 82 -15.57 1.94 -3.52
C LEU A 82 -16.93 2.30 -4.15
N VAL A 83 -17.48 3.44 -3.78
CA VAL A 83 -18.78 3.92 -4.23
C VAL A 83 -18.59 4.91 -5.38
N TYR A 84 -19.20 4.64 -6.53
CA TYR A 84 -19.17 5.57 -7.66
C TYR A 84 -20.23 6.65 -7.49
N LYS A 85 -19.79 7.90 -7.33
CA LYS A 85 -20.65 9.07 -7.18
C LYS A 85 -20.10 10.25 -8.01
N ASN A 86 -20.97 10.95 -8.72
CA ASN A 86 -20.65 12.19 -9.44
C ASN A 86 -19.39 12.06 -10.33
N GLY A 87 -19.26 10.95 -11.07
CA GLY A 87 -18.15 10.75 -11.99
C GLY A 87 -16.85 10.29 -11.34
N ARG A 88 -16.83 9.95 -10.03
CA ARG A 88 -15.62 9.50 -9.34
C ARG A 88 -15.93 8.41 -8.32
N TYR A 89 -14.92 7.65 -7.97
CA TYR A 89 -15.00 6.67 -6.87
C TYR A 89 -14.67 7.32 -5.53
N GLU A 90 -15.42 6.98 -4.50
CA GLU A 90 -15.27 7.48 -3.14
C GLU A 90 -15.19 6.32 -2.15
N ILE A 91 -14.57 6.57 -1.00
CA ILE A 91 -14.47 5.60 0.09
C ILE A 91 -15.70 5.74 0.98
N ASP A 92 -16.34 4.62 1.29
CA ASP A 92 -17.32 4.54 2.38
C ASP A 92 -16.54 4.20 3.68
N PHE A 93 -16.26 5.22 4.47
CA PHE A 93 -15.49 5.09 5.71
C PHE A 93 -16.26 4.36 6.82
N VAL A 94 -17.59 4.45 6.81
CA VAL A 94 -18.42 3.71 7.76
C VAL A 94 -18.31 2.21 7.48
N ASP A 95 -18.54 1.79 6.24
CA ASP A 95 -18.37 0.39 5.81
C ASP A 95 -16.92 -0.09 6.00
N PHE A 96 -15.93 0.80 5.78
CA PHE A 96 -14.51 0.48 5.97
C PHE A 96 -14.23 0.06 7.43
N GLU A 97 -14.65 0.87 8.39
CA GLU A 97 -14.43 0.59 9.81
C GLU A 97 -15.29 -0.58 10.30
N GLU A 98 -16.56 -0.67 9.91
CA GLU A 98 -17.43 -1.79 10.24
C GLU A 98 -16.88 -3.14 9.77
N LYS A 99 -16.28 -3.19 8.57
CA LYS A 99 -15.64 -4.40 8.04
C LYS A 99 -14.38 -4.77 8.79
N ILE A 100 -13.58 -3.79 9.17
CA ILE A 100 -12.39 -4.02 10.01
C ILE A 100 -12.80 -4.71 11.32
N ILE A 101 -13.82 -4.20 11.97
CA ILE A 101 -14.30 -4.72 13.27
C ILE A 101 -14.94 -6.10 13.10
N SER A 102 -15.94 -6.20 12.21
CA SER A 102 -16.77 -7.41 12.07
C SER A 102 -15.98 -8.63 11.58
N HIS A 103 -15.00 -8.41 10.72
CA HIS A 103 -14.15 -9.48 10.18
C HIS A 103 -12.83 -9.64 10.94
N LYS A 104 -12.54 -8.82 11.95
CA LYS A 104 -11.26 -8.81 12.70
C LYS A 104 -10.06 -8.71 11.76
N VAL A 105 -10.13 -7.78 10.82
CA VAL A 105 -9.09 -7.56 9.81
C VAL A 105 -7.73 -7.34 10.48
N LYS A 106 -6.68 -7.95 9.91
CA LYS A 106 -5.30 -7.83 10.40
C LYS A 106 -4.41 -7.00 9.49
N LEU A 107 -4.77 -6.90 8.22
CA LEU A 107 -3.97 -6.23 7.20
C LEU A 107 -4.88 -5.54 6.20
N PHE A 108 -4.52 -4.33 5.79
CA PHE A 108 -5.13 -3.61 4.69
C PHE A 108 -4.13 -3.43 3.54
N VAL A 109 -4.53 -3.81 2.31
CA VAL A 109 -3.73 -3.56 1.11
C VAL A 109 -4.31 -2.34 0.40
N LEU A 110 -3.67 -1.20 0.61
CA LEU A 110 -4.00 0.10 0.01
C LEU A 110 -3.35 0.22 -1.38
N CYS A 111 -4.10 0.65 -2.37
CA CYS A 111 -3.60 1.04 -3.69
C CYS A 111 -3.57 2.58 -3.81
N SER A 112 -2.38 3.18 -3.96
CA SER A 112 -2.23 4.65 -3.95
C SER A 112 -1.09 5.13 -4.85
N PRO A 113 -1.35 5.69 -6.04
CA PRO A 113 -2.64 5.90 -6.72
C PRO A 113 -3.42 4.64 -7.02
N HIS A 114 -4.75 4.71 -7.01
CA HIS A 114 -5.63 3.55 -7.07
C HIS A 114 -5.89 3.07 -8.50
N ASN A 115 -5.48 1.87 -8.81
CA ASN A 115 -5.71 1.18 -10.08
C ASN A 115 -6.85 0.14 -9.92
N PRO A 116 -7.87 0.09 -10.81
CA PRO A 116 -7.98 0.77 -12.09
C PRO A 116 -8.76 2.09 -12.08
N VAL A 117 -9.25 2.56 -10.94
CA VAL A 117 -10.20 3.69 -10.88
C VAL A 117 -9.55 5.06 -11.09
N GLY A 118 -8.21 5.12 -11.16
CA GLY A 118 -7.46 6.35 -11.45
C GLY A 118 -7.53 7.41 -10.35
N ARG A 119 -7.78 7.00 -9.08
CA ARG A 119 -7.83 7.92 -7.96
C ARG A 119 -6.44 8.18 -7.39
N VAL A 120 -6.09 9.46 -7.28
CA VAL A 120 -5.08 9.94 -6.34
C VAL A 120 -5.81 10.36 -5.09
N TRP A 121 -5.57 9.63 -3.99
CA TRP A 121 -6.24 9.91 -2.72
C TRP A 121 -5.80 11.25 -2.16
N ARG A 122 -6.72 12.00 -1.57
CA ARG A 122 -6.42 13.23 -0.84
C ARG A 122 -5.71 12.88 0.47
N LYS A 123 -4.97 13.83 1.01
CA LYS A 123 -4.27 13.66 2.29
C LYS A 123 -5.22 13.28 3.42
N GLU A 124 -6.40 13.91 3.43
CA GLU A 124 -7.45 13.67 4.43
C GLU A 124 -7.99 12.24 4.32
N GLU A 125 -8.21 11.74 3.09
CA GLU A 125 -8.67 10.36 2.86
C GLU A 125 -7.62 9.35 3.30
N LEU A 126 -6.33 9.57 2.99
CA LEU A 126 -5.23 8.72 3.44
C LEU A 126 -5.13 8.72 4.97
N LYS A 127 -5.14 9.92 5.56
CA LYS A 127 -5.04 10.06 7.02
C LYS A 127 -6.18 9.33 7.72
N GLU A 128 -7.42 9.49 7.27
CA GLU A 128 -8.59 8.84 7.86
C GLU A 128 -8.49 7.31 7.78
N MET A 129 -8.11 6.74 6.62
CA MET A 129 -7.88 5.29 6.50
C MET A 129 -6.81 4.79 7.47
N LEU A 130 -5.70 5.50 7.57
CA LEU A 130 -4.57 5.10 8.43
C LEU A 130 -4.92 5.22 9.91
N GLU A 131 -5.64 6.25 10.32
CA GLU A 131 -6.13 6.43 11.69
C GLU A 131 -7.12 5.33 12.11
N ILE A 132 -8.03 4.93 11.19
CA ILE A 132 -8.92 3.81 11.44
C ILE A 132 -8.11 2.52 11.59
N CYS A 133 -7.17 2.26 10.69
CA CYS A 133 -6.31 1.08 10.76
C CYS A 133 -5.52 1.03 12.08
N HIS A 134 -4.89 2.13 12.47
CA HIS A 134 -4.16 2.23 13.74
C HIS A 134 -5.05 1.92 14.95
N ARG A 135 -6.21 2.55 15.03
CA ARG A 135 -7.18 2.38 16.13
C ARG A 135 -7.59 0.91 16.34
N HIS A 136 -7.59 0.12 15.28
CA HIS A 136 -7.96 -1.29 15.29
C HIS A 136 -6.77 -2.26 15.12
N HIS A 137 -5.54 -1.77 15.24
CA HIS A 137 -4.31 -2.57 15.12
C HIS A 137 -4.22 -3.35 13.79
N VAL A 138 -4.55 -2.67 12.68
CA VAL A 138 -4.48 -3.20 11.33
C VAL A 138 -3.21 -2.69 10.66
N TYR A 139 -2.32 -3.59 10.26
CA TYR A 139 -1.16 -3.24 9.45
C TYR A 139 -1.58 -2.77 8.05
N VAL A 140 -0.82 -1.85 7.46
CA VAL A 140 -1.10 -1.33 6.12
C VAL A 140 0.04 -1.62 5.16
N ILE A 141 -0.27 -2.21 4.02
CA ILE A 141 0.61 -2.28 2.86
C ILE A 141 0.13 -1.24 1.85
N SER A 142 0.92 -0.19 1.61
CA SER A 142 0.63 0.81 0.60
C SER A 142 1.37 0.48 -0.70
N ASP A 143 0.65 -0.01 -1.70
CA ASP A 143 1.18 -0.19 -3.05
C ASP A 143 1.17 1.16 -3.78
N GLU A 144 2.35 1.75 -3.90
CA GLU A 144 2.57 3.06 -4.51
C GLU A 144 3.29 2.97 -5.87
N ILE A 145 3.21 1.83 -6.55
CA ILE A 145 3.90 1.60 -7.85
C ILE A 145 3.52 2.63 -8.92
N HIS A 146 2.35 3.24 -8.81
CA HIS A 146 1.85 4.26 -9.75
C HIS A 146 2.13 5.71 -9.31
N GLN A 147 2.95 5.94 -8.28
CA GLN A 147 3.19 7.26 -7.68
C GLN A 147 3.74 8.32 -8.66
N ASP A 148 4.35 7.89 -9.77
CA ASP A 148 4.87 8.78 -10.80
C ASP A 148 3.84 9.15 -11.87
N PHE A 149 2.69 8.46 -11.91
CA PHE A 149 1.61 8.67 -12.87
C PHE A 149 0.49 9.52 -12.27
N VAL A 150 0.81 10.76 -11.93
CA VAL A 150 -0.16 11.75 -11.44
C VAL A 150 -0.19 12.91 -12.40
N PHE A 151 -1.39 13.20 -12.92
CA PHE A 151 -1.61 14.19 -13.98
C PHE A 151 -2.33 15.42 -13.44
N GLY A 152 -2.08 16.57 -14.12
CA GLY A 152 -2.62 17.87 -13.73
C GLY A 152 -2.01 18.41 -12.45
N ASP A 153 -2.80 19.15 -11.69
CA ASP A 153 -2.35 19.83 -10.45
C ASP A 153 -2.32 18.93 -9.21
N LYS A 154 -2.67 17.65 -9.37
CA LYS A 154 -2.65 16.69 -8.27
C LYS A 154 -1.23 16.29 -7.94
N LYS A 155 -1.00 15.98 -6.66
CA LYS A 155 0.28 15.45 -6.18
C LYS A 155 0.03 14.16 -5.40
N GLN A 156 0.80 13.13 -5.70
CA GLN A 156 0.87 11.94 -4.86
C GLN A 156 1.50 12.32 -3.52
N THR A 157 0.92 11.81 -2.46
CA THR A 157 1.50 11.87 -1.12
C THR A 157 1.77 10.45 -0.67
N PRO A 158 3.01 10.09 -0.33
CA PRO A 158 3.31 8.79 0.26
C PRO A 158 2.49 8.58 1.52
N SER A 159 1.85 7.43 1.63
CA SER A 159 0.97 7.11 2.76
C SER A 159 1.72 7.12 4.09
N TYR A 160 2.99 6.72 4.08
CA TYR A 160 3.88 6.81 5.23
C TYR A 160 3.94 8.23 5.86
N LEU A 161 3.86 9.29 5.06
CA LEU A 161 3.91 10.66 5.55
C LEU A 161 2.58 11.15 6.13
N MET A 162 1.54 10.33 6.09
CA MET A 162 0.20 10.67 6.58
C MET A 162 -0.12 10.08 7.94
N THR A 163 0.83 9.41 8.57
CA THR A 163 0.69 8.82 9.91
C THR A 163 1.92 9.09 10.77
N GLU A 164 1.77 9.04 12.09
CA GLU A 164 2.87 8.98 13.06
C GLU A 164 3.17 7.54 13.53
N HIS A 165 2.38 6.56 13.05
CA HIS A 165 2.47 5.13 13.39
C HIS A 165 3.25 4.37 12.30
N TRP A 166 4.51 4.71 12.13
CA TRP A 166 5.36 4.27 11.01
C TRP A 166 5.72 2.79 11.01
N ASP A 167 5.66 2.14 12.15
CA ASP A 167 5.88 0.71 12.33
C ASP A 167 4.69 -0.16 11.89
N GLU A 168 3.53 0.45 11.62
CA GLU A 168 2.32 -0.22 11.16
C GLU A 168 2.13 -0.12 9.62
N ILE A 169 3.00 0.59 8.91
CA ILE A 169 2.86 0.81 7.47
C ILE A 169 4.10 0.35 6.68
N LEU A 170 3.86 -0.37 5.59
CA LEU A 170 4.85 -0.79 4.61
C LEU A 170 4.53 -0.19 3.24
N THR A 171 5.41 0.66 2.73
CA THR A 171 5.30 1.20 1.36
C THR A 171 5.99 0.27 0.36
N ILE A 172 5.28 -0.10 -0.69
CA ILE A 172 5.79 -0.95 -1.77
C ILE A 172 5.79 -0.15 -3.08
N THR A 173 6.89 -0.18 -3.79
CA THR A 173 7.04 0.46 -5.10
C THR A 173 8.06 -0.27 -5.98
N ALA A 174 8.10 0.10 -7.25
CA ALA A 174 9.11 -0.38 -8.20
C ALA A 174 9.29 0.64 -9.33
N PRO A 175 10.49 0.75 -9.92
CA PRO A 175 10.73 1.63 -11.06
C PRO A 175 10.19 1.07 -12.39
N SER A 176 9.57 -0.11 -12.38
CA SER A 176 9.15 -0.83 -13.58
C SER A 176 7.96 -0.21 -14.32
N LYS A 177 7.28 0.77 -13.72
CA LYS A 177 6.17 1.50 -14.33
C LYS A 177 6.56 2.91 -14.79
N THR A 178 7.73 3.38 -14.41
CA THR A 178 8.26 4.71 -14.73
C THR A 178 9.02 4.70 -16.03
#